data_e946131457768d92ea1097b8c354ee87
#
_entry.id   e946131457768d92ea1097b8c354ee87
#
_cell.length_a   1.000
_cell.length_b   1.000
_cell.length_c   1.000
_cell.angle_alpha   90.00
_cell.angle_beta   90.00
_cell.angle_gamma   90.00
#
_symmetry.space_group_name_H-M   'P 1'
#
loop_
_entity.id
_entity.type
_entity.pdbx_description
1 polymer ?
#
loop_
_entity_poly.entity_id
_entity_poly.type
_entity_poly.pdbx_seq_one_letter_code
_entity_poly.pdbx_strand_id
1 'polypeptide(L)'
;MSSDGARASRVRRLLFVGTNSGPGGTESHLVSLALAMADAGYDVAAAARPNDYIANALAADGRVAVFRAVLEQGEDRRAADDLTRICREARPDWLIGSFAREYWPLSIVGRKQRIPLALFLHIQRISRLSGPLYPWLASRFILPSNYLREWVVAKRLMPRWRTRVLYNPIDVERFRPDAALRDASRRRLGFAPNDVVVGFAGRFERQKGIFVLASALDQVMEQSPAVRGLWVGHGERESELHAHLAASRHASRHVREPWSGNLASDLAAMDILAFPSIRRESFGRVAAEAQACGVPVVASRDGGTPETIIEGESGFLAPPGDIPSWSDALSRLVNDAPLRARMGAAGRAQAVERFSASRIAAEFGRILEPNDGRSSRDAARRGPDTPT
;
A
#
# COMPACT_ATOMS: atom_id res chain seq x y z
N MET A 1 -42.61 15.39 -24.08
CA MET A 1 -41.75 14.33 -24.67
C MET A 1 -40.50 15.01 -25.16
N SER A 2 -39.43 14.88 -24.49
CA SER A 2 -38.07 14.86 -25.02
C SER A 2 -37.11 14.65 -23.83
N SER A 3 -36.72 13.41 -23.64
CA SER A 3 -35.70 12.96 -22.70
C SER A 3 -34.35 13.06 -23.39
N ASP A 4 -33.76 14.22 -23.38
CA ASP A 4 -32.35 14.35 -23.76
C ASP A 4 -31.50 14.50 -22.50
N GLY A 5 -31.36 13.37 -21.80
CA GLY A 5 -30.41 13.20 -20.71
C GLY A 5 -29.01 13.21 -21.30
N ALA A 6 -28.27 14.27 -21.06
CA ALA A 6 -26.87 14.39 -21.36
C ALA A 6 -26.13 13.11 -20.94
N ARG A 7 -25.71 12.27 -21.88
CA ARG A 7 -24.74 11.20 -21.69
C ARG A 7 -23.42 11.84 -21.30
N ALA A 8 -23.20 12.03 -20.00
CA ALA A 8 -21.86 12.22 -19.50
C ALA A 8 -21.03 11.05 -20.05
N SER A 9 -19.97 11.33 -20.78
CA SER A 9 -19.10 10.30 -21.36
C SER A 9 -18.45 9.56 -20.18
N ARG A 10 -18.97 8.37 -19.87
CA ARG A 10 -18.49 7.56 -18.77
C ARG A 10 -17.10 7.05 -19.12
N VAL A 11 -16.09 7.38 -18.31
CA VAL A 11 -14.76 6.80 -18.39
C VAL A 11 -14.89 5.27 -18.37
N ARG A 12 -14.31 4.56 -19.33
CA ARG A 12 -14.43 3.10 -19.42
C ARG A 12 -13.09 2.41 -19.60
N ARG A 13 -12.14 3.03 -20.31
CA ARG A 13 -10.88 2.40 -20.70
C ARG A 13 -9.70 3.05 -19.97
N LEU A 14 -8.94 2.22 -19.28
CA LEU A 14 -7.80 2.65 -18.46
C LEU A 14 -6.53 1.97 -18.96
N LEU A 15 -5.45 2.74 -19.14
CA LEU A 15 -4.13 2.19 -19.40
C LEU A 15 -3.20 2.47 -18.22
N PHE A 16 -2.91 1.42 -17.47
CA PHE A 16 -1.90 1.44 -16.42
C PHE A 16 -0.51 1.26 -17.01
N VAL A 17 0.45 2.05 -16.55
CA VAL A 17 1.85 1.92 -16.99
C VAL A 17 2.70 1.61 -15.78
N GLY A 18 3.47 0.52 -15.85
CA GLY A 18 4.33 0.04 -14.77
C GLY A 18 5.46 -0.80 -15.32
N THR A 19 6.64 -0.19 -15.44
CA THR A 19 7.82 -0.82 -16.05
C THR A 19 8.94 -1.09 -15.07
N ASN A 20 8.65 -1.06 -13.76
CA ASN A 20 9.61 -1.38 -12.73
C ASN A 20 9.74 -2.90 -12.55
N SER A 21 10.92 -3.37 -12.19
CA SER A 21 11.21 -4.79 -12.02
C SER A 21 11.07 -5.25 -10.57
N GLY A 22 10.62 -6.49 -10.41
CA GLY A 22 10.53 -7.20 -9.14
C GLY A 22 9.27 -6.87 -8.32
N PRO A 23 9.03 -7.65 -7.27
CA PRO A 23 7.91 -7.40 -6.36
C PRO A 23 8.24 -6.28 -5.38
N GLY A 24 7.30 -5.34 -5.20
CA GLY A 24 7.41 -4.24 -4.24
C GLY A 24 6.04 -3.66 -3.90
N GLY A 25 5.97 -2.74 -2.94
CA GLY A 25 4.71 -2.14 -2.51
C GLY A 25 4.00 -1.35 -3.61
N THR A 26 4.75 -0.65 -4.47
CA THR A 26 4.21 0.12 -5.59
C THR A 26 3.73 -0.80 -6.71
N GLU A 27 4.47 -1.85 -7.02
CA GLU A 27 4.12 -2.85 -8.01
C GLU A 27 2.86 -3.60 -7.61
N SER A 28 2.80 -4.05 -6.35
CA SER A 28 1.61 -4.70 -5.79
C SER A 28 0.40 -3.76 -5.75
N HIS A 29 0.61 -2.45 -5.49
CA HIS A 29 -0.45 -1.46 -5.56
C HIS A 29 -1.01 -1.35 -6.99
N LEU A 30 -0.14 -1.21 -8.00
CA LEU A 30 -0.57 -1.12 -9.40
C LEU A 30 -1.39 -2.33 -9.81
N VAL A 31 -0.88 -3.54 -9.54
CA VAL A 31 -1.58 -4.80 -9.85
C VAL A 31 -2.94 -4.85 -9.15
N SER A 32 -2.97 -4.61 -7.83
CA SER A 32 -4.22 -4.67 -7.06
C SER A 32 -5.25 -3.64 -7.52
N LEU A 33 -4.81 -2.42 -7.88
CA LEU A 33 -5.72 -1.39 -8.37
C LEU A 33 -6.23 -1.71 -9.79
N ALA A 34 -5.37 -2.17 -10.68
CA ALA A 34 -5.76 -2.56 -12.05
C ALA A 34 -6.81 -3.67 -12.02
N LEU A 35 -6.60 -4.72 -11.20
CA LEU A 35 -7.57 -5.80 -11.02
C LEU A 35 -8.87 -5.31 -10.38
N ALA A 36 -8.80 -4.47 -9.36
CA ALA A 36 -9.98 -3.88 -8.73
C ALA A 36 -10.80 -3.03 -9.70
N MET A 37 -10.16 -2.32 -10.63
CA MET A 37 -10.86 -1.57 -11.68
C MET A 37 -11.50 -2.49 -12.72
N ALA A 38 -10.85 -3.61 -13.08
CA ALA A 38 -11.44 -4.63 -13.95
C ALA A 38 -12.68 -5.27 -13.29
N ASP A 39 -12.60 -5.60 -11.98
CA ASP A 39 -13.74 -6.08 -11.19
C ASP A 39 -14.90 -5.06 -11.16
N ALA A 40 -14.58 -3.78 -11.14
CA ALA A 40 -15.57 -2.71 -11.17
C ALA A 40 -16.16 -2.44 -12.58
N GLY A 41 -15.79 -3.25 -13.59
CA GLY A 41 -16.34 -3.20 -14.94
C GLY A 41 -15.69 -2.19 -15.88
N TYR A 42 -14.46 -1.75 -15.56
CA TYR A 42 -13.65 -0.96 -16.49
C TYR A 42 -12.91 -1.87 -17.47
N ASP A 43 -12.71 -1.38 -18.68
CA ASP A 43 -11.82 -1.99 -19.67
C ASP A 43 -10.39 -1.58 -19.33
N VAL A 44 -9.63 -2.52 -18.78
CA VAL A 44 -8.29 -2.25 -18.23
C VAL A 44 -7.22 -2.88 -19.10
N ALA A 45 -6.27 -2.03 -19.50
CA ALA A 45 -5.03 -2.46 -20.14
C ALA A 45 -3.83 -2.04 -19.27
N ALA A 46 -2.73 -2.75 -19.44
CA ALA A 46 -1.46 -2.42 -18.78
C ALA A 46 -0.30 -2.44 -19.78
N ALA A 47 0.58 -1.45 -19.67
CA ALA A 47 1.87 -1.45 -20.35
C ALA A 47 2.95 -1.80 -19.33
N ALA A 48 3.57 -2.96 -19.47
CA ALA A 48 4.50 -3.51 -18.49
C ALA A 48 5.73 -4.13 -19.15
N ARG A 49 6.81 -4.27 -18.37
CA ARG A 49 8.02 -4.98 -18.82
C ARG A 49 7.71 -6.47 -18.96
N PRO A 50 8.09 -7.10 -20.08
CA PRO A 50 7.86 -8.53 -20.29
C PRO A 50 8.51 -9.40 -19.22
N ASN A 51 7.86 -10.48 -18.85
CA ASN A 51 8.34 -11.48 -17.90
C ASN A 51 8.67 -10.93 -16.50
N ASP A 52 8.10 -9.78 -16.15
CA ASP A 52 8.27 -9.16 -14.85
C ASP A 52 7.02 -9.33 -13.97
N TYR A 53 7.14 -9.02 -12.68
CA TYR A 53 6.09 -9.21 -11.68
C TYR A 53 4.73 -8.65 -12.11
N ILE A 54 4.70 -7.38 -12.59
CA ILE A 54 3.44 -6.73 -13.01
C ILE A 54 2.81 -7.46 -14.20
N ALA A 55 3.62 -7.72 -15.25
CA ALA A 55 3.13 -8.39 -16.46
C ALA A 55 2.61 -9.79 -16.15
N ASN A 56 3.37 -10.57 -15.37
CA ASN A 56 3.00 -11.95 -15.02
C ASN A 56 1.74 -11.98 -14.14
N ALA A 57 1.63 -11.11 -13.14
CA ALA A 57 0.49 -11.06 -12.24
C ALA A 57 -0.82 -10.66 -12.96
N LEU A 58 -0.75 -9.68 -13.88
CA LEU A 58 -1.92 -9.24 -14.65
C LEU A 58 -2.29 -10.24 -15.74
N ALA A 59 -1.30 -10.86 -16.41
CA ALA A 59 -1.56 -11.88 -17.43
C ALA A 59 -2.16 -13.16 -16.83
N ALA A 60 -1.76 -13.54 -15.62
CA ALA A 60 -2.32 -14.71 -14.92
C ALA A 60 -3.81 -14.57 -14.59
N ASP A 61 -4.30 -13.35 -14.40
CA ASP A 61 -5.73 -13.07 -14.18
C ASP A 61 -6.55 -13.16 -15.48
N GLY A 62 -5.96 -12.80 -16.62
CA GLY A 62 -6.56 -12.90 -17.95
C GLY A 62 -7.59 -11.82 -18.31
N ARG A 63 -7.99 -10.94 -17.39
CA ARG A 63 -8.96 -9.86 -17.62
C ARG A 63 -8.34 -8.54 -18.09
N VAL A 64 -7.03 -8.38 -17.86
CA VAL A 64 -6.28 -7.18 -18.22
C VAL A 64 -5.43 -7.45 -19.44
N ALA A 65 -5.61 -6.66 -20.49
CA ALA A 65 -4.76 -6.73 -21.68
C ALA A 65 -3.36 -6.19 -21.37
N VAL A 66 -2.32 -7.02 -21.53
CA VAL A 66 -0.94 -6.63 -21.20
C VAL A 66 -0.14 -6.35 -22.47
N PHE A 67 0.29 -5.10 -22.61
CA PHE A 67 1.17 -4.64 -23.69
C PHE A 67 2.64 -4.63 -23.22
N ARG A 68 3.52 -5.09 -24.10
CA ARG A 68 4.95 -5.00 -23.84
C ARG A 68 5.42 -3.56 -23.93
N ALA A 69 6.02 -3.06 -22.84
CA ALA A 69 6.66 -1.75 -22.77
C ALA A 69 7.95 -1.83 -21.95
N VAL A 70 9.01 -1.21 -22.45
CA VAL A 70 10.29 -1.07 -21.76
C VAL A 70 10.63 0.41 -21.74
N LEU A 71 10.52 1.02 -20.54
CA LEU A 71 10.88 2.42 -20.33
C LEU A 71 12.22 2.47 -19.58
N GLU A 72 13.29 2.70 -20.30
CA GLU A 72 14.62 2.83 -19.71
C GLU A 72 14.93 4.29 -19.39
N GLN A 73 15.74 4.50 -18.36
CA GLN A 73 16.13 5.84 -17.94
C GLN A 73 16.99 6.49 -19.02
N GLY A 74 16.59 7.68 -19.49
CA GLY A 74 17.29 8.40 -20.54
C GLY A 74 16.80 8.15 -21.98
N GLU A 75 15.85 7.23 -22.20
CA GLU A 75 15.26 6.93 -23.52
C GLU A 75 13.83 7.48 -23.69
N ASP A 76 13.55 8.67 -23.19
CA ASP A 76 12.20 9.24 -23.15
C ASP A 76 11.48 9.32 -24.51
N ARG A 77 12.22 9.46 -25.61
CA ARG A 77 11.63 9.50 -26.96
C ARG A 77 11.14 8.12 -27.41
N ARG A 78 11.97 7.07 -27.28
CA ARG A 78 11.56 5.70 -27.61
C ARG A 78 10.41 5.24 -26.75
N ALA A 79 10.49 5.53 -25.45
CA ALA A 79 9.41 5.26 -24.51
C ALA A 79 8.10 5.95 -24.91
N ALA A 80 8.16 7.22 -25.35
CA ALA A 80 6.99 7.96 -25.82
C ALA A 80 6.43 7.39 -27.14
N ASP A 81 7.28 6.91 -28.04
CA ASP A 81 6.85 6.30 -29.30
C ASP A 81 6.15 4.95 -29.05
N ASP A 82 6.71 4.09 -28.19
CA ASP A 82 6.07 2.84 -27.78
C ASP A 82 4.74 3.07 -27.08
N LEU A 83 4.67 3.98 -26.13
CA LEU A 83 3.44 4.36 -25.46
C LEU A 83 2.43 4.99 -26.44
N THR A 84 2.89 5.75 -27.43
CA THR A 84 2.03 6.31 -28.48
C THR A 84 1.35 5.20 -29.29
N ARG A 85 2.10 4.14 -29.66
CA ARG A 85 1.57 2.97 -30.36
C ARG A 85 0.55 2.24 -29.49
N ILE A 86 0.89 1.95 -28.24
CA ILE A 86 0.00 1.28 -27.28
C ILE A 86 -1.29 2.08 -27.07
N CYS A 87 -1.21 3.41 -26.92
CA CYS A 87 -2.40 4.25 -26.77
C CYS A 87 -3.31 4.23 -28.01
N ARG A 88 -2.77 4.13 -29.22
CA ARG A 88 -3.58 4.01 -30.46
C ARG A 88 -4.34 2.68 -30.50
N GLU A 89 -3.74 1.62 -30.00
CA GLU A 89 -4.32 0.28 -29.95
C GLU A 89 -5.34 0.17 -28.80
N ALA A 90 -4.96 0.49 -27.58
CA ALA A 90 -5.80 0.40 -26.38
C ALA A 90 -6.88 1.49 -26.30
N ARG A 91 -6.69 2.65 -26.96
CA ARG A 91 -7.59 3.82 -26.95
C ARG A 91 -8.08 4.19 -25.55
N PRO A 92 -7.18 4.43 -24.59
CA PRO A 92 -7.57 4.68 -23.21
C PRO A 92 -8.24 6.04 -23.04
N ASP A 93 -9.19 6.13 -22.12
CA ASP A 93 -9.78 7.39 -21.66
C ASP A 93 -8.88 8.07 -20.63
N TRP A 94 -8.04 7.29 -19.92
CA TRP A 94 -7.05 7.76 -18.96
C TRP A 94 -5.75 6.97 -19.03
N LEU A 95 -4.63 7.70 -18.88
CA LEU A 95 -3.31 7.13 -18.62
C LEU A 95 -3.04 7.16 -17.11
N ILE A 96 -2.46 6.08 -16.57
CA ILE A 96 -2.17 5.95 -15.14
C ILE A 96 -0.72 5.53 -14.97
N GLY A 97 0.09 6.36 -14.33
CA GLY A 97 1.51 6.11 -14.07
C GLY A 97 1.80 6.02 -12.58
N SER A 98 2.64 5.06 -12.20
CA SER A 98 2.96 4.77 -10.79
C SER A 98 4.42 5.01 -10.42
N PHE A 99 5.32 5.15 -11.39
CA PHE A 99 6.76 5.28 -11.15
C PHE A 99 7.33 6.57 -11.77
N ALA A 100 8.21 7.23 -11.03
CA ALA A 100 8.75 8.54 -11.43
C ALA A 100 9.41 8.56 -12.82
N ARG A 101 10.01 7.44 -13.24
CA ARG A 101 10.64 7.30 -14.58
C ARG A 101 9.64 7.42 -15.72
N GLU A 102 8.36 7.15 -15.46
CA GLU A 102 7.28 7.12 -16.45
C GLU A 102 6.62 8.49 -16.63
N TYR A 103 6.81 9.42 -15.69
CA TYR A 103 6.05 10.68 -15.65
C TYR A 103 6.27 11.53 -16.90
N TRP A 104 7.53 11.65 -17.36
CA TRP A 104 7.85 12.45 -18.54
C TRP A 104 7.29 11.84 -19.83
N PRO A 105 7.59 10.59 -20.21
CA PRO A 105 7.05 10.00 -21.43
C PRO A 105 5.51 9.96 -21.39
N LEU A 106 4.87 9.64 -20.26
CA LEU A 106 3.41 9.69 -20.12
C LEU A 106 2.84 11.10 -20.31
N SER A 107 3.50 12.13 -19.77
CA SER A 107 3.09 13.52 -19.94
C SER A 107 3.15 13.96 -21.40
N ILE A 108 4.22 13.57 -22.13
CA ILE A 108 4.38 13.87 -23.56
C ILE A 108 3.26 13.22 -24.36
N VAL A 109 3.03 11.92 -24.15
CA VAL A 109 2.01 11.16 -24.87
C VAL A 109 0.61 11.63 -24.53
N GLY A 110 0.29 11.83 -23.26
CA GLY A 110 -1.01 12.33 -22.81
C GLY A 110 -1.38 13.67 -23.44
N ARG A 111 -0.43 14.62 -23.50
CA ARG A 111 -0.64 15.93 -24.15
C ARG A 111 -0.79 15.81 -25.66
N LYS A 112 0.08 15.02 -26.33
CA LYS A 112 0.06 14.84 -27.78
C LYS A 112 -1.25 14.18 -28.25
N GLN A 113 -1.77 13.24 -27.49
CA GLN A 113 -2.98 12.49 -27.82
C GLN A 113 -4.24 13.03 -27.13
N ARG A 114 -4.12 14.05 -26.30
CA ARG A 114 -5.21 14.65 -25.51
C ARG A 114 -5.86 13.66 -24.54
N ILE A 115 -5.08 12.74 -24.00
CA ILE A 115 -5.52 11.77 -23.00
C ILE A 115 -5.15 12.31 -21.61
N PRO A 116 -6.10 12.44 -20.68
CA PRO A 116 -5.82 12.86 -19.32
C PRO A 116 -4.92 11.86 -18.59
N LEU A 117 -4.06 12.36 -17.70
CA LEU A 117 -3.04 11.60 -17.00
C LEU A 117 -3.24 11.69 -15.48
N ALA A 118 -3.29 10.54 -14.82
CA ALA A 118 -3.22 10.39 -13.37
C ALA A 118 -1.87 9.81 -12.97
N LEU A 119 -1.16 10.48 -12.07
CA LEU A 119 0.13 10.03 -11.56
C LEU A 119 0.04 9.71 -10.08
N PHE A 120 0.46 8.51 -9.71
CA PHE A 120 0.58 8.09 -8.31
C PHE A 120 1.95 8.47 -7.75
N LEU A 121 1.98 9.13 -6.62
CA LEU A 121 3.19 9.48 -5.90
C LEU A 121 3.27 8.63 -4.62
N HIS A 122 4.11 7.60 -4.62
CA HIS A 122 4.24 6.65 -3.52
C HIS A 122 5.37 6.96 -2.53
N ILE A 123 6.27 7.89 -2.86
CA ILE A 123 7.48 8.16 -2.06
C ILE A 123 7.72 9.66 -1.88
N GLN A 124 8.41 10.02 -0.80
CA GLN A 124 8.83 11.39 -0.48
C GLN A 124 10.08 11.84 -1.26
N ARG A 125 10.40 11.23 -2.39
CA ARG A 125 11.53 11.63 -3.22
C ARG A 125 11.03 12.37 -4.46
N ILE A 126 11.16 13.69 -4.44
CA ILE A 126 10.89 14.55 -5.58
C ILE A 126 12.20 15.25 -5.93
N SER A 127 12.62 15.14 -7.19
CA SER A 127 13.80 15.85 -7.68
C SER A 127 13.63 17.36 -7.53
N ARG A 128 14.65 18.06 -7.03
CA ARG A 128 14.63 19.52 -6.91
C ARG A 128 14.54 20.20 -8.28
N LEU A 129 15.04 19.58 -9.32
CA LEU A 129 15.03 20.11 -10.69
C LEU A 129 13.67 19.91 -11.38
N SER A 130 13.09 18.71 -11.27
CA SER A 130 11.81 18.38 -11.95
C SER A 130 10.57 18.65 -11.09
N GLY A 131 10.72 18.74 -9.77
CA GLY A 131 9.62 18.96 -8.83
C GLY A 131 8.71 20.14 -9.18
N PRO A 132 9.25 21.34 -9.50
CA PRO A 132 8.43 22.49 -9.89
C PRO A 132 7.60 22.27 -11.17
N LEU A 133 7.99 21.33 -12.02
CA LEU A 133 7.29 21.02 -13.28
C LEU A 133 6.16 19.98 -13.07
N TYR A 134 6.19 19.21 -12.00
CA TYR A 134 5.21 18.16 -11.74
C TYR A 134 3.75 18.64 -11.79
N PRO A 135 3.39 19.81 -11.23
CA PRO A 135 2.01 20.30 -11.33
C PRO A 135 1.46 20.40 -12.76
N TRP A 136 2.35 20.53 -13.74
CA TRP A 136 1.99 20.68 -15.15
C TRP A 136 1.98 19.36 -15.93
N LEU A 137 2.51 18.27 -15.34
CA LEU A 137 2.66 16.98 -16.03
C LEU A 137 1.36 16.18 -16.11
N ALA A 138 0.48 16.28 -15.10
CA ALA A 138 -0.69 15.42 -14.97
C ALA A 138 -1.97 16.19 -14.67
N SER A 139 -3.11 15.61 -15.01
CA SER A 139 -4.44 16.11 -14.66
C SER A 139 -4.76 15.91 -13.19
N ARG A 140 -4.27 14.80 -12.61
CA ARG A 140 -4.43 14.43 -11.21
C ARG A 140 -3.14 13.84 -10.65
N PHE A 141 -2.82 14.22 -9.40
CA PHE A 141 -1.81 13.54 -8.58
C PHE A 141 -2.50 12.79 -7.46
N ILE A 142 -2.19 11.51 -7.31
CA ILE A 142 -2.83 10.61 -6.37
C ILE A 142 -1.78 10.16 -5.36
N LEU A 143 -2.15 10.25 -4.09
CA LEU A 143 -1.26 9.96 -2.97
C LEU A 143 -1.91 8.92 -2.04
N PRO A 144 -1.15 7.95 -1.52
CA PRO A 144 -1.69 6.85 -0.73
C PRO A 144 -2.07 7.24 0.71
N SER A 145 -1.88 8.50 1.11
CA SER A 145 -2.23 8.99 2.45
C SER A 145 -2.40 10.50 2.49
N ASN A 146 -3.15 10.98 3.49
CA ASN A 146 -3.24 12.40 3.81
C ASN A 146 -1.87 12.95 4.25
N TYR A 147 -1.12 12.17 5.04
CA TYR A 147 0.23 12.53 5.43
C TYR A 147 1.10 12.92 4.22
N LEU A 148 1.14 12.08 3.19
CA LEU A 148 1.95 12.36 2.00
C LEU A 148 1.39 13.54 1.20
N ARG A 149 0.07 13.70 1.15
CA ARG A 149 -0.57 14.89 0.54
C ARG A 149 -0.15 16.17 1.24
N GLU A 150 -0.27 16.24 2.56
CA GLU A 150 0.14 17.42 3.33
C GLU A 150 1.63 17.71 3.17
N TRP A 151 2.47 16.67 3.11
CA TRP A 151 3.90 16.84 2.88
C TRP A 151 4.20 17.49 1.50
N VAL A 152 3.58 17.03 0.40
CA VAL A 152 3.82 17.61 -0.93
C VAL A 152 3.26 19.03 -1.04
N VAL A 153 2.12 19.31 -0.41
CA VAL A 153 1.49 20.63 -0.40
C VAL A 153 2.33 21.61 0.43
N ALA A 154 2.77 21.23 1.63
CA ALA A 154 3.63 22.05 2.51
C ALA A 154 4.98 22.39 1.85
N LYS A 155 5.54 21.46 1.07
CA LYS A 155 6.76 21.70 0.29
C LYS A 155 6.52 22.50 -1.00
N ARG A 156 5.29 22.95 -1.24
CA ARG A 156 4.86 23.68 -2.45
C ARG A 156 5.19 22.96 -3.77
N LEU A 157 5.26 21.62 -3.72
CA LEU A 157 5.56 20.81 -4.88
C LEU A 157 4.33 20.61 -5.77
N MET A 158 3.14 20.61 -5.13
CA MET A 158 1.86 20.47 -5.83
C MET A 158 0.78 21.26 -5.13
N PRO A 159 -0.11 21.94 -5.87
CA PRO A 159 -1.26 22.62 -5.28
C PRO A 159 -2.30 21.61 -4.80
N ARG A 160 -2.92 21.88 -3.64
CA ARG A 160 -3.90 21.00 -2.99
C ARG A 160 -5.05 20.58 -3.92
N TRP A 161 -5.54 21.49 -4.77
CA TRP A 161 -6.64 21.22 -5.68
C TRP A 161 -6.34 20.18 -6.78
N ARG A 162 -5.07 19.94 -7.11
CA ARG A 162 -4.62 18.90 -8.05
C ARG A 162 -4.34 17.56 -7.38
N THR A 163 -4.23 17.52 -6.07
CA THR A 163 -3.94 16.29 -5.33
C THR A 163 -5.23 15.60 -4.90
N ARG A 164 -5.20 14.28 -4.90
CA ARG A 164 -6.25 13.42 -4.35
C ARG A 164 -5.60 12.35 -3.47
N VAL A 165 -6.25 12.01 -2.38
CA VAL A 165 -5.85 10.83 -1.59
C VAL A 165 -6.63 9.66 -2.10
N LEU A 166 -5.95 8.54 -2.30
CA LEU A 166 -6.53 7.24 -2.56
C LEU A 166 -5.69 6.21 -1.82
N TYR A 167 -6.26 5.58 -0.82
CA TYR A 167 -5.58 4.54 -0.07
C TYR A 167 -5.25 3.33 -0.94
N ASN A 168 -4.30 2.51 -0.49
CA ASN A 168 -3.95 1.31 -1.24
C ASN A 168 -5.10 0.29 -1.17
N PRO A 169 -5.49 -0.32 -2.29
CA PRO A 169 -6.50 -1.38 -2.30
C PRO A 169 -5.94 -2.63 -1.60
N ILE A 170 -6.75 -3.19 -0.70
CA ILE A 170 -6.48 -4.46 -0.03
C ILE A 170 -7.48 -5.49 -0.54
N ASP A 171 -6.98 -6.64 -0.96
CA ASP A 171 -7.80 -7.79 -1.32
C ASP A 171 -8.30 -8.47 -0.03
N VAL A 172 -9.45 -8.04 0.43
CA VAL A 172 -10.05 -8.49 1.70
C VAL A 172 -10.64 -9.91 1.60
N GLU A 173 -10.73 -10.48 0.41
CA GLU A 173 -11.12 -11.90 0.22
C GLU A 173 -9.91 -12.83 0.36
N ARG A 174 -8.76 -12.42 -0.14
CA ARG A 174 -7.49 -13.10 0.07
C ARG A 174 -6.97 -12.93 1.50
N PHE A 175 -7.02 -11.71 2.02
CA PHE A 175 -6.61 -11.36 3.38
C PHE A 175 -7.85 -11.35 4.27
N ARG A 176 -8.15 -12.48 4.89
CA ARG A 176 -9.31 -12.66 5.79
C ARG A 176 -8.97 -13.60 6.94
N PRO A 177 -9.73 -13.53 8.03
CA PRO A 177 -9.63 -14.57 9.06
C PRO A 177 -9.95 -15.95 8.46
N ASP A 178 -9.04 -16.90 8.65
CA ASP A 178 -9.18 -18.27 8.16
C ASP A 178 -8.53 -19.22 9.17
N ALA A 179 -9.36 -19.93 9.93
CA ALA A 179 -8.92 -20.84 10.99
C ALA A 179 -8.13 -22.04 10.44
N ALA A 180 -8.55 -22.59 9.29
CA ALA A 180 -7.88 -23.72 8.67
C ALA A 180 -6.48 -23.33 8.17
N LEU A 181 -6.38 -22.15 7.51
CA LEU A 181 -5.10 -21.59 7.07
C LEU A 181 -4.19 -21.28 8.26
N ARG A 182 -4.74 -20.71 9.35
CA ARG A 182 -4.00 -20.45 10.59
C ARG A 182 -3.41 -21.73 11.17
N ASP A 183 -4.23 -22.77 11.34
CA ASP A 183 -3.78 -24.05 11.89
C ASP A 183 -2.71 -24.71 11.03
N ALA A 184 -2.90 -24.69 9.71
CA ALA A 184 -1.92 -25.22 8.76
C ALA A 184 -0.60 -24.47 8.82
N SER A 185 -0.66 -23.13 8.84
CA SER A 185 0.52 -22.27 8.90
C SER A 185 1.29 -22.43 10.21
N ARG A 186 0.59 -22.48 11.35
CA ARG A 186 1.20 -22.65 12.66
C ARG A 186 1.87 -24.02 12.78
N ARG A 187 1.22 -25.11 12.32
CA ARG A 187 1.85 -26.45 12.28
C ARG A 187 3.11 -26.45 11.42
N ARG A 188 3.07 -25.86 10.23
CA ARG A 188 4.21 -25.75 9.32
C ARG A 188 5.39 -25.01 9.96
N LEU A 189 5.10 -23.94 10.71
CA LEU A 189 6.11 -23.11 11.37
C LEU A 189 6.53 -23.62 12.76
N GLY A 190 5.93 -24.72 13.24
CA GLY A 190 6.28 -25.34 14.52
C GLY A 190 5.74 -24.62 15.75
N PHE A 191 4.72 -23.78 15.62
CA PHE A 191 4.09 -23.10 16.76
C PHE A 191 3.10 -24.01 17.48
N ALA A 192 3.18 -23.98 18.82
CA ALA A 192 2.20 -24.65 19.67
C ALA A 192 0.86 -23.90 19.71
N PRO A 193 -0.27 -24.55 20.04
CA PRO A 193 -1.58 -23.90 20.12
C PRO A 193 -1.62 -22.69 21.05
N ASN A 194 -0.90 -22.74 22.17
CA ASN A 194 -0.87 -21.68 23.20
C ASN A 194 0.25 -20.64 22.98
N ASP A 195 1.05 -20.76 21.93
CA ASP A 195 2.04 -19.73 21.61
C ASP A 195 1.35 -18.43 21.20
N VAL A 196 1.89 -17.29 21.64
CA VAL A 196 1.51 -15.96 21.18
C VAL A 196 2.55 -15.48 20.16
N VAL A 197 2.18 -15.48 18.89
CA VAL A 197 3.09 -15.19 17.79
C VAL A 197 3.05 -13.70 17.46
N VAL A 198 4.16 -13.00 17.75
CA VAL A 198 4.38 -11.63 17.30
C VAL A 198 5.19 -11.68 16.01
N GLY A 199 4.60 -11.23 14.90
CA GLY A 199 5.21 -11.33 13.59
C GLY A 199 5.66 -9.99 13.03
N PHE A 200 6.71 -10.03 12.21
CA PHE A 200 7.13 -9.00 11.28
C PHE A 200 7.06 -9.55 9.86
N ALA A 201 6.57 -8.75 8.91
CA ALA A 201 6.60 -9.09 7.49
C ALA A 201 7.08 -7.91 6.66
N GLY A 202 8.17 -8.09 5.91
CA GLY A 202 8.74 -7.05 5.08
C GLY A 202 10.23 -7.23 4.78
N ARG A 203 10.82 -6.22 4.14
CA ARG A 203 12.26 -6.25 3.82
C ARG A 203 13.10 -6.10 5.09
N PHE A 204 14.11 -6.94 5.24
CA PHE A 204 15.05 -6.84 6.34
C PHE A 204 16.04 -5.69 6.09
N GLU A 205 15.59 -4.48 6.39
CA GLU A 205 16.32 -3.22 6.29
C GLU A 205 16.30 -2.50 7.64
N ARG A 206 17.36 -1.77 7.96
CA ARG A 206 17.42 -1.00 9.21
C ARG A 206 16.23 -0.03 9.35
N GLN A 207 15.85 0.60 8.25
CA GLN A 207 14.73 1.56 8.22
C GLN A 207 13.35 0.93 8.54
N LYS A 208 13.23 -0.40 8.44
CA LYS A 208 12.02 -1.13 8.82
C LYS A 208 11.94 -1.46 10.30
N GLY A 209 12.94 -1.03 11.10
CA GLY A 209 12.93 -1.14 12.55
C GLY A 209 13.11 -2.56 13.09
N ILE A 210 13.67 -3.47 12.29
CA ILE A 210 13.82 -4.90 12.65
C ILE A 210 14.60 -5.08 13.95
N PHE A 211 15.63 -4.26 14.22
CA PHE A 211 16.41 -4.34 15.46
C PHE A 211 15.67 -3.73 16.67
N VAL A 212 14.82 -2.71 16.45
CA VAL A 212 13.96 -2.16 17.50
C VAL A 212 12.97 -3.22 17.96
N LEU A 213 12.35 -3.94 17.00
CA LEU A 213 11.45 -5.04 17.30
C LEU A 213 12.17 -6.20 17.99
N ALA A 214 13.36 -6.58 17.54
CA ALA A 214 14.12 -7.67 18.14
C ALA A 214 14.40 -7.37 19.63
N SER A 215 14.87 -6.15 19.93
CA SER A 215 15.14 -5.74 21.32
C SER A 215 13.86 -5.62 22.16
N ALA A 216 12.74 -5.15 21.60
CA ALA A 216 11.47 -5.08 22.30
C ALA A 216 10.92 -6.51 22.59
N LEU A 217 11.04 -7.42 21.62
CA LEU A 217 10.64 -8.82 21.80
C LEU A 217 11.46 -9.52 22.88
N ASP A 218 12.76 -9.27 22.98
CA ASP A 218 13.58 -9.83 24.06
C ASP A 218 13.04 -9.46 25.45
N GLN A 219 12.64 -8.17 25.64
CA GLN A 219 12.03 -7.72 26.90
C GLN A 219 10.66 -8.38 27.16
N VAL A 220 9.83 -8.53 26.12
CA VAL A 220 8.52 -9.19 26.25
C VAL A 220 8.68 -10.68 26.55
N MET A 221 9.63 -11.35 25.91
CA MET A 221 9.91 -12.77 26.09
C MET A 221 10.46 -13.11 27.48
N GLU A 222 11.12 -12.16 28.15
CA GLU A 222 11.55 -12.34 29.56
C GLU A 222 10.35 -12.52 30.50
N GLN A 223 9.25 -11.82 30.22
CA GLN A 223 8.05 -11.80 31.05
C GLN A 223 7.01 -12.85 30.62
N SER A 224 7.05 -13.31 29.38
CA SER A 224 6.03 -14.17 28.80
C SER A 224 6.63 -15.35 28.04
N PRO A 225 6.67 -16.57 28.66
CA PRO A 225 7.26 -17.75 28.04
C PRO A 225 6.55 -18.24 26.76
N ALA A 226 5.27 -17.90 26.60
CA ALA A 226 4.48 -18.29 25.43
C ALA A 226 4.79 -17.47 24.17
N VAL A 227 5.53 -16.37 24.27
CA VAL A 227 5.79 -15.47 23.12
C VAL A 227 6.77 -16.11 22.15
N ARG A 228 6.44 -16.04 20.87
CA ARG A 228 7.28 -16.41 19.74
C ARG A 228 7.42 -15.24 18.78
N GLY A 229 8.60 -15.05 18.21
CA GLY A 229 8.86 -14.08 17.14
C GLY A 229 8.82 -14.75 15.77
N LEU A 230 7.99 -14.25 14.84
CA LEU A 230 7.97 -14.69 13.45
C LEU A 230 8.52 -13.59 12.53
N TRP A 231 9.58 -13.90 11.78
CA TRP A 231 10.28 -12.98 10.91
C TRP A 231 10.11 -13.41 9.45
N VAL A 232 9.23 -12.72 8.70
CA VAL A 232 8.93 -13.06 7.31
C VAL A 232 9.57 -12.03 6.40
N GLY A 233 10.46 -12.48 5.52
CA GLY A 233 11.07 -11.59 4.54
C GLY A 233 12.51 -11.93 4.17
N HIS A 234 13.15 -10.97 3.53
CA HIS A 234 14.55 -10.97 3.13
C HIS A 234 15.06 -9.52 3.02
N GLY A 235 16.36 -9.34 2.89
CA GLY A 235 16.90 -7.99 2.67
C GLY A 235 18.38 -7.86 2.98
N GLU A 236 18.92 -6.68 2.79
CA GLU A 236 20.36 -6.38 2.95
C GLU A 236 20.87 -6.60 4.37
N ARG A 237 19.99 -6.61 5.36
CA ARG A 237 20.32 -6.81 6.79
C ARG A 237 19.92 -8.19 7.31
N GLU A 238 19.66 -9.13 6.44
CA GLU A 238 19.23 -10.47 6.83
C GLU A 238 20.26 -11.18 7.71
N SER A 239 21.52 -11.23 7.30
CA SER A 239 22.61 -11.85 8.06
C SER A 239 22.81 -11.17 9.42
N GLU A 240 22.74 -9.82 9.46
CA GLU A 240 22.87 -9.04 10.70
C GLU A 240 21.71 -9.34 11.68
N LEU A 241 20.46 -9.39 11.15
CA LEU A 241 19.29 -9.78 11.94
C LEU A 241 19.43 -11.21 12.48
N HIS A 242 19.84 -12.16 11.64
CA HIS A 242 20.01 -13.56 12.05
C HIS A 242 21.07 -13.70 13.15
N ALA A 243 22.19 -13.00 13.05
CA ALA A 243 23.22 -12.98 14.09
C ALA A 243 22.70 -12.37 15.38
N HIS A 244 21.93 -11.27 15.29
CA HIS A 244 21.31 -10.61 16.44
C HIS A 244 20.33 -11.55 17.19
N LEU A 245 19.43 -12.22 16.44
CA LEU A 245 18.48 -13.15 17.02
C LEU A 245 19.16 -14.39 17.62
N ALA A 246 20.22 -14.89 16.98
CA ALA A 246 20.98 -16.03 17.49
C ALA A 246 21.77 -15.72 18.79
N ALA A 247 22.16 -14.45 18.98
CA ALA A 247 22.82 -13.99 20.20
C ALA A 247 21.84 -13.73 21.37
N SER A 248 20.53 -13.68 21.11
CA SER A 248 19.53 -13.51 22.14
C SER A 248 19.43 -14.75 23.05
N ARG A 249 19.20 -14.53 24.35
CA ARG A 249 18.86 -15.62 25.29
C ARG A 249 17.58 -16.38 24.90
N HIS A 250 16.77 -15.78 24.03
CA HIS A 250 15.51 -16.32 23.53
C HIS A 250 15.62 -16.83 22.08
N ALA A 251 16.82 -17.10 21.58
CA ALA A 251 17.10 -17.47 20.20
C ALA A 251 16.17 -18.59 19.66
N SER A 252 15.89 -19.61 20.49
CA SER A 252 15.03 -20.74 20.12
C SER A 252 13.54 -20.38 19.95
N ARG A 253 13.13 -19.17 20.33
CA ARG A 253 11.74 -18.68 20.19
C ARG A 253 11.52 -17.85 18.94
N HIS A 254 12.55 -17.62 18.13
CA HIS A 254 12.46 -16.89 16.89
C HIS A 254 12.40 -17.85 15.70
N VAL A 255 11.34 -17.75 14.91
CA VAL A 255 11.15 -18.46 13.64
C VAL A 255 11.38 -17.50 12.49
N ARG A 256 12.16 -17.93 11.51
CA ARG A 256 12.48 -17.14 10.31
C ARG A 256 11.85 -17.83 9.10
N GLU A 257 11.16 -17.06 8.30
CA GLU A 257 10.49 -17.55 7.11
C GLU A 257 10.90 -16.69 5.93
N PRO A 258 11.47 -17.24 4.87
CA PRO A 258 11.76 -16.49 3.66
C PRO A 258 10.46 -16.00 3.02
N TRP A 259 10.54 -14.93 2.25
CA TRP A 259 9.39 -14.42 1.53
C TRP A 259 8.89 -15.45 0.51
N SER A 260 7.76 -16.07 0.77
CA SER A 260 7.15 -17.12 -0.06
C SER A 260 6.18 -16.61 -1.12
N GLY A 261 5.84 -15.31 -1.08
CA GLY A 261 4.73 -14.75 -1.88
C GLY A 261 3.34 -15.03 -1.32
N ASN A 262 3.22 -15.83 -0.25
CA ASN A 262 1.95 -16.16 0.41
C ASN A 262 1.79 -15.45 1.76
N LEU A 263 1.84 -14.11 1.74
CA LEU A 263 1.73 -13.30 2.95
C LEU A 263 0.45 -13.58 3.76
N ALA A 264 -0.65 -13.98 3.11
CA ALA A 264 -1.89 -14.31 3.83
C ALA A 264 -1.69 -15.51 4.78
N SER A 265 -0.94 -16.53 4.36
CA SER A 265 -0.56 -17.67 5.20
C SER A 265 0.32 -17.26 6.39
N ASP A 266 1.27 -16.36 6.15
CA ASP A 266 2.18 -15.91 7.19
C ASP A 266 1.45 -15.03 8.23
N LEU A 267 0.57 -14.11 7.77
CA LEU A 267 -0.27 -13.29 8.65
C LEU A 267 -1.27 -14.13 9.45
N ALA A 268 -1.83 -15.19 8.84
CA ALA A 268 -2.75 -16.10 9.55
C ALA A 268 -2.08 -16.81 10.75
N ALA A 269 -0.76 -17.05 10.69
CA ALA A 269 -0.03 -17.66 11.80
C ALA A 269 0.18 -16.70 12.99
N MET A 270 0.08 -15.38 12.78
CA MET A 270 0.37 -14.36 13.77
C MET A 270 -0.83 -14.10 14.70
N ASP A 271 -0.53 -13.68 15.92
CA ASP A 271 -1.48 -13.16 16.91
C ASP A 271 -1.40 -11.62 16.96
N ILE A 272 -0.24 -11.06 16.62
CA ILE A 272 0.04 -9.64 16.62
C ILE A 272 0.99 -9.37 15.44
N LEU A 273 0.68 -8.39 14.59
CA LEU A 273 1.66 -7.85 13.65
C LEU A 273 2.40 -6.68 14.29
N ALA A 274 3.72 -6.69 14.26
CA ALA A 274 4.57 -5.54 14.57
C ALA A 274 5.04 -4.88 13.26
N PHE A 275 4.79 -3.56 13.13
CA PHE A 275 5.18 -2.76 11.96
C PHE A 275 6.07 -1.59 12.40
N PRO A 276 7.33 -1.86 12.79
CA PRO A 276 8.19 -0.95 13.57
C PRO A 276 9.02 0.03 12.73
N SER A 277 8.57 0.40 11.54
CA SER A 277 9.35 1.27 10.63
C SER A 277 9.85 2.53 11.34
N ILE A 278 11.17 2.75 11.34
CA ILE A 278 11.81 3.95 11.88
C ILE A 278 11.93 5.07 10.83
N ARG A 279 11.59 4.78 9.60
CA ARG A 279 11.47 5.73 8.51
C ARG A 279 10.03 5.79 8.03
N ARG A 280 9.60 6.99 7.72
CA ARG A 280 8.24 7.31 7.31
C ARG A 280 7.75 6.43 6.16
N GLU A 281 6.68 5.71 6.40
CA GLU A 281 5.96 4.96 5.39
C GLU A 281 4.95 5.86 4.69
N SER A 282 4.70 5.59 3.43
CA SER A 282 3.66 6.34 2.69
C SER A 282 2.24 5.91 3.03
N PHE A 283 2.04 4.65 3.48
CA PHE A 283 0.72 4.14 3.87
C PHE A 283 0.81 3.08 4.99
N GLY A 284 1.54 2.00 4.83
CA GLY A 284 1.56 0.85 5.75
C GLY A 284 0.70 -0.31 5.24
N ARG A 285 0.95 -0.74 4.00
CA ARG A 285 0.17 -1.78 3.33
C ARG A 285 0.07 -3.08 4.14
N VAL A 286 1.19 -3.58 4.65
CA VAL A 286 1.22 -4.83 5.44
C VAL A 286 0.39 -4.71 6.72
N ALA A 287 0.35 -3.53 7.36
CA ALA A 287 -0.51 -3.28 8.52
C ALA A 287 -2.00 -3.41 8.15
N ALA A 288 -2.42 -2.84 7.02
CA ALA A 288 -3.79 -2.97 6.54
C ALA A 288 -4.14 -4.41 6.11
N GLU A 289 -3.20 -5.15 5.53
CA GLU A 289 -3.34 -6.57 5.18
C GLU A 289 -3.49 -7.46 6.43
N ALA A 290 -2.71 -7.19 7.49
CA ALA A 290 -2.84 -7.88 8.77
C ALA A 290 -4.20 -7.62 9.43
N GLN A 291 -4.64 -6.36 9.45
CA GLN A 291 -5.98 -6.02 9.93
C GLN A 291 -7.07 -6.72 9.11
N ALA A 292 -6.92 -6.81 7.80
CA ALA A 292 -7.84 -7.57 6.96
C ALA A 292 -7.89 -9.05 7.35
N CYS A 293 -6.78 -9.64 7.84
CA CYS A 293 -6.75 -10.99 8.41
C CYS A 293 -7.30 -11.08 9.85
N GLY A 294 -7.75 -9.98 10.44
CA GLY A 294 -8.20 -9.94 11.83
C GLY A 294 -7.06 -9.98 12.85
N VAL A 295 -5.85 -9.62 12.42
CA VAL A 295 -4.64 -9.57 13.27
C VAL A 295 -4.45 -8.13 13.78
N PRO A 296 -4.48 -7.88 15.10
CA PRO A 296 -4.21 -6.57 15.67
C PRO A 296 -2.78 -6.13 15.39
N VAL A 297 -2.56 -4.82 15.26
CA VAL A 297 -1.30 -4.26 14.80
C VAL A 297 -0.69 -3.34 15.87
N VAL A 298 0.61 -3.51 16.14
CA VAL A 298 1.43 -2.48 16.78
C VAL A 298 2.28 -1.84 15.70
N ALA A 299 2.14 -0.54 15.50
CA ALA A 299 2.80 0.17 14.40
C ALA A 299 3.50 1.46 14.85
N SER A 300 4.45 1.92 14.04
CA SER A 300 5.11 3.21 14.30
C SER A 300 4.15 4.39 14.08
N ARG A 301 4.17 5.34 15.01
CA ARG A 301 3.43 6.61 14.96
C ARG A 301 4.14 7.61 14.04
N ASP A 302 4.35 7.26 12.78
CA ASP A 302 5.00 8.15 11.80
C ASP A 302 4.54 7.87 10.38
N GLY A 303 4.63 8.89 9.54
CA GLY A 303 4.25 8.79 8.14
C GLY A 303 2.74 8.59 7.92
N GLY A 304 2.40 7.80 6.91
CA GLY A 304 1.01 7.42 6.58
C GLY A 304 0.49 6.22 7.37
N THR A 305 1.34 5.54 8.15
CA THR A 305 0.96 4.35 8.93
C THR A 305 -0.17 4.63 9.93
N PRO A 306 -0.18 5.76 10.68
CA PRO A 306 -1.29 6.07 11.59
C PRO A 306 -2.67 6.14 10.91
N GLU A 307 -2.73 6.37 9.61
CA GLU A 307 -4.01 6.40 8.89
C GLU A 307 -4.61 5.00 8.68
N THR A 308 -3.82 3.95 8.90
CA THR A 308 -4.27 2.55 8.84
C THR A 308 -4.70 2.00 10.20
N ILE A 309 -4.49 2.71 11.30
CA ILE A 309 -4.75 2.24 12.66
C ILE A 309 -5.74 3.19 13.34
N ILE A 310 -6.77 2.64 13.99
CA ILE A 310 -7.58 3.36 14.97
C ILE A 310 -6.97 3.04 16.33
N GLU A 311 -6.25 4.01 16.89
CA GLU A 311 -5.52 3.88 18.15
C GLU A 311 -6.43 3.40 19.30
N GLY A 312 -6.04 2.31 19.95
CA GLY A 312 -6.81 1.70 21.03
C GLY A 312 -7.99 0.83 20.61
N GLU A 313 -8.38 0.86 19.32
CA GLU A 313 -9.50 0.07 18.78
C GLU A 313 -9.02 -1.05 17.85
N SER A 314 -8.19 -0.74 16.84
CA SER A 314 -7.69 -1.73 15.87
C SER A 314 -6.20 -2.04 16.03
N GLY A 315 -5.52 -1.37 16.97
CA GLY A 315 -4.11 -1.56 17.27
C GLY A 315 -3.54 -0.47 18.15
N PHE A 316 -2.22 -0.49 18.30
CA PHE A 316 -1.48 0.53 19.05
C PHE A 316 -0.42 1.20 18.17
N LEU A 317 -0.16 2.47 18.46
CA LEU A 317 0.89 3.27 17.82
C LEU A 317 1.99 3.59 18.82
N ALA A 318 3.22 3.16 18.52
CA ALA A 318 4.40 3.44 19.32
C ALA A 318 5.34 4.45 18.61
N PRO A 319 6.10 5.29 19.34
CA PRO A 319 7.09 6.15 18.71
C PRO A 319 8.16 5.34 17.96
N PRO A 320 8.60 5.79 16.76
CA PRO A 320 9.67 5.12 16.04
C PRO A 320 10.96 5.01 16.85
N GLY A 321 11.50 3.80 16.98
CA GLY A 321 12.76 3.55 17.64
C GLY A 321 12.72 3.50 19.18
N ASP A 322 11.58 3.78 19.81
CA ASP A 322 11.42 3.77 21.25
C ASP A 322 11.10 2.36 21.79
N ILE A 323 12.16 1.59 22.09
CA ILE A 323 12.04 0.20 22.52
C ILE A 323 11.10 0.01 23.72
N PRO A 324 11.13 0.84 24.80
CA PRO A 324 10.20 0.70 25.92
C PRO A 324 8.73 0.81 25.50
N SER A 325 8.35 1.81 24.72
CA SER A 325 6.98 1.98 24.23
C SER A 325 6.54 0.80 23.34
N TRP A 326 7.47 0.23 22.55
CA TRP A 326 7.20 -0.98 21.75
C TRP A 326 6.97 -2.20 22.64
N SER A 327 7.81 -2.39 23.66
CA SER A 327 7.68 -3.49 24.63
C SER A 327 6.34 -3.40 25.37
N ASP A 328 5.96 -2.19 25.84
CA ASP A 328 4.67 -1.97 26.53
C ASP A 328 3.48 -2.28 25.64
N ALA A 329 3.45 -1.73 24.41
CA ALA A 329 2.35 -1.97 23.46
C ALA A 329 2.20 -3.44 23.12
N LEU A 330 3.31 -4.15 22.90
CA LEU A 330 3.32 -5.59 22.66
C LEU A 330 2.86 -6.38 23.88
N SER A 331 3.37 -6.04 25.07
CA SER A 331 3.00 -6.72 26.34
C SER A 331 1.51 -6.60 26.64
N ARG A 332 0.88 -5.46 26.38
CA ARG A 332 -0.57 -5.28 26.53
C ARG A 332 -1.36 -6.27 25.67
N LEU A 333 -0.96 -6.46 24.42
CA LEU A 333 -1.61 -7.42 23.53
C LEU A 333 -1.23 -8.87 23.85
N VAL A 334 0.00 -9.14 24.24
CA VAL A 334 0.46 -10.50 24.63
C VAL A 334 -0.32 -11.04 25.82
N ASN A 335 -0.58 -10.19 26.82
CA ASN A 335 -1.18 -10.61 28.08
C ASN A 335 -2.71 -10.57 28.09
N ASP A 336 -3.36 -10.03 27.04
CA ASP A 336 -4.83 -9.88 26.97
C ASP A 336 -5.38 -10.47 25.66
N ALA A 337 -5.73 -11.76 25.70
CA ALA A 337 -6.31 -12.44 24.55
C ALA A 337 -7.68 -11.87 24.11
N PRO A 338 -8.62 -11.52 25.04
CA PRO A 338 -9.82 -10.78 24.70
C PRO A 338 -9.55 -9.46 23.99
N LEU A 339 -8.55 -8.70 24.42
CA LEU A 339 -8.16 -7.45 23.75
C LEU A 339 -7.67 -7.69 22.31
N ARG A 340 -6.81 -8.71 22.12
CA ARG A 340 -6.37 -9.11 20.76
C ARG A 340 -7.55 -9.44 19.85
N ALA A 341 -8.52 -10.21 20.35
CA ALA A 341 -9.69 -10.61 19.58
C ALA A 341 -10.56 -9.38 19.19
N ARG A 342 -10.83 -8.50 20.16
CA ARG A 342 -11.59 -7.26 19.90
C ARG A 342 -10.89 -6.36 18.88
N MET A 343 -9.59 -6.11 19.08
CA MET A 343 -8.81 -5.27 18.16
C MET A 343 -8.68 -5.88 16.77
N GLY A 344 -8.52 -7.20 16.68
CA GLY A 344 -8.50 -7.91 15.40
C GLY A 344 -9.82 -7.75 14.64
N ALA A 345 -10.96 -7.91 15.33
CA ALA A 345 -12.28 -7.74 14.74
C ALA A 345 -12.51 -6.28 14.26
N ALA A 346 -12.15 -5.29 15.08
CA ALA A 346 -12.23 -3.88 14.72
C ALA A 346 -11.32 -3.54 13.53
N GLY A 347 -10.09 -4.07 13.51
CA GLY A 347 -9.17 -3.91 12.39
C GLY A 347 -9.71 -4.51 11.09
N ARG A 348 -10.32 -5.71 11.15
CA ARG A 348 -10.99 -6.32 10.00
C ARG A 348 -12.12 -5.45 9.47
N ALA A 349 -13.00 -4.96 10.34
CA ALA A 349 -14.10 -4.08 9.95
C ALA A 349 -13.57 -2.81 9.26
N GLN A 350 -12.57 -2.16 9.83
CA GLN A 350 -11.91 -0.99 9.26
C GLN A 350 -11.29 -1.29 7.88
N ALA A 351 -10.58 -2.41 7.74
CA ALA A 351 -9.94 -2.78 6.48
C ALA A 351 -10.96 -3.01 5.36
N VAL A 352 -12.07 -3.69 5.67
CA VAL A 352 -13.18 -3.93 4.71
C VAL A 352 -13.84 -2.61 4.31
N GLU A 353 -14.17 -1.76 5.28
CA GLU A 353 -14.87 -0.51 5.05
C GLU A 353 -14.02 0.51 4.28
N ARG A 354 -12.73 0.64 4.63
CA ARG A 354 -11.91 1.77 4.14
C ARG A 354 -10.95 1.38 3.03
N PHE A 355 -10.46 0.13 3.00
CA PHE A 355 -9.34 -0.27 2.15
C PHE A 355 -9.69 -1.40 1.18
N SER A 356 -10.90 -1.97 1.23
CA SER A 356 -11.27 -3.04 0.29
C SER A 356 -11.08 -2.60 -1.17
N ALA A 357 -10.66 -3.53 -2.00
CA ALA A 357 -10.39 -3.30 -3.42
C ALA A 357 -11.60 -2.67 -4.13
N SER A 358 -12.82 -3.13 -3.83
CA SER A 358 -14.07 -2.59 -4.40
C SER A 358 -14.33 -1.14 -3.97
N ARG A 359 -14.08 -0.80 -2.69
CA ARG A 359 -14.22 0.56 -2.18
C ARG A 359 -13.25 1.51 -2.85
N ILE A 360 -11.97 1.10 -2.95
CA ILE A 360 -10.92 1.90 -3.56
C ILE A 360 -11.16 2.07 -5.07
N ALA A 361 -11.64 1.02 -5.77
CA ALA A 361 -12.00 1.14 -7.18
C ALA A 361 -13.14 2.15 -7.41
N ALA A 362 -14.17 2.11 -6.57
CA ALA A 362 -15.28 3.06 -6.65
C ALA A 362 -14.81 4.51 -6.38
N GLU A 363 -13.90 4.71 -5.44
CA GLU A 363 -13.31 6.02 -5.16
C GLU A 363 -12.41 6.50 -6.29
N PHE A 364 -11.59 5.62 -6.85
CA PHE A 364 -10.73 5.94 -7.99
C PHE A 364 -11.57 6.30 -9.22
N GLY A 365 -12.63 5.56 -9.51
CA GLY A 365 -13.57 5.90 -10.58
C GLY A 365 -14.09 7.33 -10.46
N ARG A 366 -14.54 7.73 -9.26
CA ARG A 366 -14.98 9.12 -9.00
C ARG A 366 -13.87 10.17 -9.19
N ILE A 367 -12.62 9.83 -8.85
CA ILE A 367 -11.46 10.71 -9.08
C ILE A 367 -11.22 10.92 -10.58
N LEU A 368 -11.46 9.91 -11.41
CA LEU A 368 -11.26 9.96 -12.86
C LEU A 368 -12.40 10.66 -13.61
N GLU A 369 -13.58 10.78 -13.01
CA GLU A 369 -14.69 11.51 -13.64
C GLU A 369 -14.34 12.99 -13.87
N PRO A 370 -14.81 13.59 -14.97
CA PRO A 370 -14.64 15.01 -15.19
C PRO A 370 -15.23 15.79 -14.01
N ASN A 371 -14.51 16.78 -13.48
CA ASN A 371 -15.12 17.70 -12.52
C ASN A 371 -16.26 18.43 -13.23
N ASP A 372 -17.49 18.06 -12.97
CA ASP A 372 -18.61 18.94 -13.24
C ASP A 372 -18.36 20.22 -12.44
N GLY A 373 -18.07 21.32 -13.15
CA GLY A 373 -17.55 22.58 -12.58
C GLY A 373 -18.45 23.27 -11.53
N ARG A 374 -19.34 22.51 -10.87
CA ARG A 374 -20.27 22.97 -9.83
C ARG A 374 -19.74 22.86 -8.40
N SER A 375 -18.83 21.93 -8.09
CA SER A 375 -18.43 21.71 -6.67
C SER A 375 -17.27 22.62 -6.20
N SER A 376 -16.44 23.16 -7.08
CA SER A 376 -15.31 24.01 -6.66
C SER A 376 -15.68 25.49 -6.48
N ARG A 377 -16.80 25.95 -7.05
CA ARG A 377 -17.27 27.34 -6.86
C ARG A 377 -18.12 27.50 -5.59
N ASP A 378 -18.81 26.45 -5.14
CA ASP A 378 -19.64 26.48 -3.93
C ASP A 378 -18.83 26.26 -2.65
N ALA A 379 -17.75 25.48 -2.69
CA ALA A 379 -16.84 25.32 -1.55
C ALA A 379 -16.00 26.58 -1.27
N ALA A 380 -15.71 27.38 -2.28
CA ALA A 380 -15.00 28.66 -2.12
C ALA A 380 -15.88 29.81 -1.61
N ARG A 381 -17.22 29.65 -1.65
CA ARG A 381 -18.19 30.64 -1.16
C ARG A 381 -18.64 30.43 0.28
N ARG A 382 -18.40 29.26 0.87
CA ARG A 382 -18.60 29.03 2.31
C ARG A 382 -17.32 29.36 3.03
N GLY A 383 -17.21 30.62 3.50
CA GLY A 383 -16.17 31.04 4.43
C GLY A 383 -16.23 30.23 5.72
N PRO A 384 -15.18 30.27 6.56
CA PRO A 384 -15.16 29.54 7.81
C PRO A 384 -16.31 30.02 8.70
N ASP A 385 -17.20 29.09 9.11
CA ASP A 385 -18.20 29.35 10.14
C ASP A 385 -17.45 29.73 11.43
N THR A 386 -17.59 30.98 11.82
CA THR A 386 -17.18 31.46 13.14
C THR A 386 -18.18 30.93 14.17
N PRO A 387 -17.77 30.22 15.20
CA PRO A 387 -18.67 29.88 16.30
C PRO A 387 -18.91 31.13 17.15
N THR A 388 -20.17 31.45 17.34
CA THR A 388 -20.66 32.36 18.39
C THR A 388 -20.73 31.65 19.74
#